data_9327d4fb3011b8e65d27af21ae10060d
#
_entry.id   9327d4fb3011b8e65d27af21ae10060d
#
_cell.length_a   1.000
_cell.length_b   1.000
_cell.length_c   1.000
_cell.angle_alpha   90.00
_cell.angle_beta   90.00
_cell.angle_gamma   90.00
#
_symmetry.space_group_name_H-M   'P 1'
#
loop_
_entity.id
_entity.type
_entity.pdbx_description
1 polymer ?
#
loop_
_entity_poly.entity_id
_entity_poly.type
_entity_poly.pdbx_seq_one_letter_code
_entity_poly.pdbx_strand_id
1 'polypeptide(L)'
;GLSLVDDSKLDYCKEMMEKAEKLGKKLLLSVDAVTIKDFPNPIDAPVEVEVYDSDKMPADREGCDIGPKTQALFADAVKTAKTVVWNGPMGVFENPTLAAGTIAVAKALADTDATTIIGGGDSAAAVNQLGFGDKMTHISTGGGASLEFLEGKELPGVAAANDK
;
A
#
# COMPACT_ATOMS: atom_id res chain seq x y z
N GLY A 1 -12.17 -15.42 -1.77
CA GLY A 1 -12.61 -15.46 -0.38
C GLY A 1 -13.65 -14.38 -0.08
N LEU A 2 -13.65 -13.90 1.12
CA LEU A 2 -14.60 -12.88 1.60
C LEU A 2 -14.14 -11.44 1.32
N SER A 3 -12.93 -11.25 0.77
CA SER A 3 -12.42 -9.92 0.45
C SER A 3 -13.33 -9.17 -0.53
N LEU A 4 -13.46 -7.86 -0.34
CA LEU A 4 -14.27 -7.01 -1.20
C LEU A 4 -13.66 -6.96 -2.61
N VAL A 5 -14.50 -7.18 -3.62
CA VAL A 5 -14.12 -7.15 -5.03
C VAL A 5 -15.07 -6.22 -5.78
N ASP A 6 -14.51 -5.35 -6.61
CA ASP A 6 -15.27 -4.55 -7.58
C ASP A 6 -15.16 -5.21 -8.97
N ASP A 7 -16.14 -6.03 -9.30
CA ASP A 7 -16.19 -6.75 -10.57
C ASP A 7 -16.17 -5.80 -11.79
N SER A 8 -16.67 -4.58 -11.63
CA SER A 8 -16.68 -3.57 -12.71
C SER A 8 -15.28 -3.10 -13.12
N LYS A 9 -14.27 -3.34 -12.28
CA LYS A 9 -12.88 -2.94 -12.51
C LYS A 9 -11.98 -4.05 -13.06
N LEU A 10 -12.47 -5.28 -13.16
CA LEU A 10 -11.63 -6.42 -13.57
C LEU A 10 -11.02 -6.24 -14.96
N ASP A 11 -11.82 -5.77 -15.93
CA ASP A 11 -11.31 -5.56 -17.30
C ASP A 11 -10.34 -4.36 -17.34
N TYR A 12 -10.59 -3.30 -16.59
CA TYR A 12 -9.65 -2.21 -16.43
C TYR A 12 -8.32 -2.68 -15.83
N CYS A 13 -8.35 -3.55 -14.82
CA CYS A 13 -7.12 -4.10 -14.23
C CYS A 13 -6.31 -4.89 -15.25
N LYS A 14 -6.96 -5.73 -16.08
CA LYS A 14 -6.30 -6.48 -17.15
C LYS A 14 -5.65 -5.54 -18.17
N GLU A 15 -6.38 -4.52 -18.62
CA GLU A 15 -5.86 -3.50 -19.53
C GLU A 15 -4.61 -2.81 -18.94
N MET A 16 -4.63 -2.46 -17.66
CA MET A 16 -3.47 -1.83 -16.99
C MET A 16 -2.27 -2.77 -16.87
N MET A 17 -2.48 -4.07 -16.65
CA MET A 17 -1.41 -5.08 -16.67
C MET A 17 -0.75 -5.17 -18.05
N GLU A 18 -1.55 -5.26 -19.13
CA GLU A 18 -1.04 -5.26 -20.49
C GLU A 18 -0.31 -3.96 -20.84
N LYS A 19 -0.84 -2.82 -20.41
CA LYS A 19 -0.20 -1.51 -20.62
C LYS A 19 1.15 -1.42 -19.92
N ALA A 20 1.24 -1.89 -18.68
CA ALA A 20 2.50 -1.92 -17.94
C ALA A 20 3.55 -2.78 -18.68
N GLU A 21 3.17 -3.97 -19.14
CA GLU A 21 4.04 -4.84 -19.92
C GLU A 21 4.53 -4.18 -21.22
N LYS A 22 3.62 -3.63 -22.03
CA LYS A 22 3.94 -2.91 -23.27
C LYS A 22 4.90 -1.74 -23.06
N LEU A 23 4.82 -1.07 -21.91
CA LEU A 23 5.68 0.06 -21.54
C LEU A 23 6.96 -0.39 -20.82
N GLY A 24 7.20 -1.67 -20.63
CA GLY A 24 8.34 -2.21 -19.88
C GLY A 24 8.34 -1.80 -18.40
N LYS A 25 7.17 -1.55 -17.82
CA LYS A 25 7.01 -1.20 -16.41
C LYS A 25 6.66 -2.44 -15.60
N LYS A 26 7.24 -2.55 -14.42
CA LYS A 26 6.92 -3.63 -13.49
C LYS A 26 5.66 -3.27 -12.71
N LEU A 27 4.65 -4.11 -12.78
CA LEU A 27 3.47 -4.08 -11.91
C LEU A 27 3.59 -5.28 -10.96
N LEU A 28 3.90 -5.01 -9.69
CA LEU A 28 4.03 -6.04 -8.66
C LEU A 28 2.71 -6.19 -7.93
N LEU A 29 2.15 -7.39 -7.96
CA LEU A 29 0.96 -7.76 -7.22
C LEU A 29 1.35 -8.61 -6.01
N SER A 30 0.48 -8.63 -4.99
CA SER A 30 0.67 -9.51 -3.83
C SER A 30 0.57 -10.99 -4.25
N VAL A 31 1.53 -11.79 -3.78
CA VAL A 31 1.61 -13.23 -4.07
C VAL A 31 1.11 -14.09 -2.91
N ASP A 32 0.98 -13.51 -1.73
CA ASP A 32 0.40 -14.12 -0.54
C ASP A 32 -0.29 -13.07 0.34
N ALA A 33 -1.19 -13.52 1.18
CA ALA A 33 -1.95 -12.68 2.10
C ALA A 33 -2.05 -13.29 3.49
N VAL A 34 -2.04 -12.43 4.49
CA VAL A 34 -2.46 -12.76 5.86
C VAL A 34 -3.98 -12.66 5.89
N THR A 35 -4.63 -13.73 6.29
CA THR A 35 -6.08 -13.87 6.21
C THR A 35 -6.72 -14.12 7.57
N ILE A 36 -7.95 -13.69 7.71
CA ILE A 36 -8.81 -13.90 8.90
C ILE A 36 -10.14 -14.53 8.48
N LYS A 37 -10.86 -15.11 9.43
CA LYS A 37 -12.25 -15.57 9.23
C LYS A 37 -13.25 -14.49 9.61
N ASP A 38 -13.03 -13.88 10.78
CA ASP A 38 -13.93 -12.88 11.36
C ASP A 38 -13.15 -11.59 11.59
N PHE A 39 -13.70 -10.47 11.13
CA PHE A 39 -13.07 -9.17 11.32
C PHE A 39 -13.09 -8.77 12.80
N PRO A 40 -11.95 -8.32 13.38
CA PRO A 40 -11.86 -8.03 14.81
C PRO A 40 -12.75 -6.83 15.20
N ASN A 41 -13.48 -6.99 16.32
CA ASN A 41 -14.26 -5.91 16.91
C ASN A 41 -14.07 -5.92 18.45
N PRO A 42 -13.42 -4.89 19.03
CA PRO A 42 -12.87 -3.70 18.37
C PRO A 42 -11.72 -4.04 17.40
N ILE A 43 -11.33 -3.09 16.56
CA ILE A 43 -10.37 -3.31 15.46
C ILE A 43 -9.00 -3.82 15.93
N ASP A 44 -8.57 -3.47 17.13
CA ASP A 44 -7.32 -3.87 17.79
C ASP A 44 -7.43 -5.17 18.60
N ALA A 45 -8.61 -5.82 18.59
CA ALA A 45 -8.79 -7.08 19.30
C ALA A 45 -7.89 -8.19 18.74
N PRO A 46 -7.45 -9.15 19.59
CA PRO A 46 -6.69 -10.30 19.12
C PRO A 46 -7.44 -11.07 18.02
N VAL A 47 -6.73 -11.46 16.97
CA VAL A 47 -7.30 -12.18 15.83
C VAL A 47 -6.40 -13.34 15.41
N GLU A 48 -7.02 -14.47 15.06
CA GLU A 48 -6.31 -15.62 14.51
C GLU A 48 -6.08 -15.44 13.02
N VAL A 49 -4.84 -15.61 12.60
CA VAL A 49 -4.43 -15.40 11.20
C VAL A 49 -3.85 -16.68 10.60
N GLU A 50 -4.04 -16.85 9.31
CA GLU A 50 -3.36 -17.83 8.47
C GLU A 50 -2.88 -17.16 7.19
N VAL A 51 -1.76 -17.68 6.64
CA VAL A 51 -1.18 -17.15 5.43
C VAL A 51 -1.47 -18.09 4.27
N TYR A 52 -1.97 -17.55 3.17
CA TYR A 52 -2.22 -18.29 1.95
C TYR A 52 -1.60 -17.60 0.73
N ASP A 53 -1.17 -18.39 -0.24
CA ASP A 53 -0.85 -17.88 -1.56
C ASP A 53 -2.10 -17.21 -2.17
N SER A 54 -1.93 -16.11 -2.89
CA SER A 54 -3.05 -15.30 -3.39
C SER A 54 -4.00 -16.07 -4.31
N ASP A 55 -3.49 -17.10 -5.01
CA ASP A 55 -4.26 -17.99 -5.88
C ASP A 55 -4.91 -19.17 -5.14
N LYS A 56 -4.69 -19.30 -3.83
CA LYS A 56 -5.18 -20.42 -2.99
C LYS A 56 -5.97 -19.94 -1.77
N MET A 57 -6.45 -18.72 -1.79
CA MET A 57 -7.21 -18.19 -0.67
C MET A 57 -8.54 -18.95 -0.48
N PRO A 58 -8.81 -19.48 0.73
CA PRO A 58 -10.07 -20.16 1.04
C PRO A 58 -11.29 -19.24 0.89
N ALA A 59 -12.43 -19.82 0.54
CA ALA A 59 -13.66 -19.07 0.31
C ALA A 59 -14.24 -18.42 1.60
N ASP A 60 -13.88 -18.94 2.76
CA ASP A 60 -14.34 -18.49 4.08
C ASP A 60 -13.36 -17.53 4.78
N ARG A 61 -12.42 -16.93 4.03
CA ARG A 61 -11.41 -16.03 4.58
C ARG A 61 -11.32 -14.71 3.81
N GLU A 62 -10.94 -13.68 4.53
CA GLU A 62 -10.64 -12.34 4.03
C GLU A 62 -9.16 -12.03 4.15
N GLY A 63 -8.56 -11.44 3.11
CA GLY A 63 -7.19 -10.92 3.15
C GLY A 63 -7.12 -9.57 3.83
N CYS A 64 -6.36 -9.46 4.93
CA CYS A 64 -6.27 -8.25 5.74
C CYS A 64 -4.87 -7.66 5.87
N ASP A 65 -3.85 -8.36 5.38
CA ASP A 65 -2.49 -7.84 5.22
C ASP A 65 -1.76 -8.63 4.13
N ILE A 66 -0.65 -8.10 3.64
CA ILE A 66 0.23 -8.83 2.73
C ILE A 66 1.03 -9.90 3.49
N GLY A 67 1.20 -11.06 2.86
CA GLY A 67 1.98 -12.15 3.43
C GLY A 67 3.50 -11.93 3.36
N PRO A 68 4.30 -12.80 4.01
CA PRO A 68 5.75 -12.63 4.12
C PRO A 68 6.49 -12.69 2.78
N LYS A 69 5.98 -13.41 1.79
CA LYS A 69 6.58 -13.42 0.44
C LYS A 69 6.38 -12.08 -0.27
N THR A 70 5.21 -11.49 -0.13
CA THR A 70 4.88 -10.16 -0.68
C THR A 70 5.66 -9.07 0.05
N GLN A 71 5.81 -9.16 1.37
CA GLN A 71 6.63 -8.24 2.15
C GLN A 71 8.08 -8.19 1.63
N ALA A 72 8.67 -9.36 1.39
CA ALA A 72 10.02 -9.46 0.82
C ALA A 72 10.09 -8.89 -0.60
N LEU A 73 9.11 -9.23 -1.45
CA LEU A 73 9.02 -8.75 -2.84
C LEU A 73 8.97 -7.22 -2.91
N PHE A 74 8.13 -6.59 -2.07
CA PHE A 74 7.97 -5.14 -2.05
C PHE A 74 9.18 -4.44 -1.42
N ALA A 75 9.74 -4.98 -0.35
CA ALA A 75 10.95 -4.46 0.25
C ALA A 75 12.15 -4.48 -0.73
N ASP A 76 12.29 -5.54 -1.52
CA ASP A 76 13.34 -5.62 -2.55
C ASP A 76 13.13 -4.63 -3.69
N ALA A 77 11.88 -4.37 -4.08
CA ALA A 77 11.57 -3.32 -5.05
C ALA A 77 11.95 -1.92 -4.52
N VAL A 78 11.65 -1.62 -3.26
CA VAL A 78 12.01 -0.36 -2.59
C VAL A 78 13.53 -0.14 -2.58
N LYS A 79 14.33 -1.16 -2.29
CA LYS A 79 15.81 -1.06 -2.24
C LYS A 79 16.43 -0.58 -3.55
N THR A 80 15.80 -0.82 -4.68
CA THR A 80 16.32 -0.44 -6.00
C THR A 80 15.79 0.90 -6.51
N ALA A 81 14.82 1.49 -5.81
CA ALA A 81 14.19 2.73 -6.20
C ALA A 81 15.07 3.96 -5.85
N LYS A 82 14.91 5.04 -6.61
CA LYS A 82 15.48 6.36 -6.31
C LYS A 82 14.46 7.31 -5.70
N THR A 83 13.19 7.10 -6.03
CA THR A 83 12.05 7.81 -5.45
C THR A 83 10.94 6.80 -5.23
N VAL A 84 10.32 6.85 -4.05
CA VAL A 84 9.17 6.01 -3.70
C VAL A 84 8.03 6.92 -3.26
N VAL A 85 6.87 6.72 -3.85
CA VAL A 85 5.62 7.30 -3.36
C VAL A 85 4.79 6.17 -2.78
N TRP A 86 4.51 6.23 -1.49
CA TRP A 86 3.70 5.24 -0.80
C TRP A 86 2.34 5.83 -0.43
N ASN A 87 1.29 5.27 -1.00
CA ASN A 87 -0.09 5.72 -0.81
C ASN A 87 -1.02 4.55 -0.48
N GLY A 88 -1.35 4.41 0.77
CA GLY A 88 -2.15 3.34 1.37
C GLY A 88 -1.32 2.34 2.18
N PRO A 89 -1.72 2.03 3.43
CA PRO A 89 -1.11 0.96 4.21
C PRO A 89 -1.29 -0.39 3.50
N MET A 90 -0.46 -1.37 3.85
CA MET A 90 -0.51 -2.71 3.23
C MET A 90 -1.59 -3.60 3.83
N GLY A 91 -1.99 -3.33 5.06
CA GLY A 91 -2.98 -4.09 5.80
C GLY A 91 -3.71 -3.24 6.84
N VAL A 92 -4.46 -3.88 7.71
CA VAL A 92 -5.19 -3.25 8.82
C VAL A 92 -4.19 -2.88 9.92
N PHE A 93 -3.47 -1.78 9.72
CA PHE A 93 -2.34 -1.38 10.58
C PHE A 93 -2.74 -1.01 12.01
N GLU A 94 -4.00 -0.73 12.26
CA GLU A 94 -4.58 -0.49 13.58
C GLU A 94 -4.57 -1.76 14.45
N ASN A 95 -4.54 -2.94 13.82
CA ASN A 95 -4.43 -4.21 14.51
C ASN A 95 -2.96 -4.67 14.53
N PRO A 96 -2.35 -4.89 15.70
CA PRO A 96 -0.94 -5.29 15.78
C PRO A 96 -0.60 -6.60 15.04
N THR A 97 -1.57 -7.52 14.92
CA THR A 97 -1.39 -8.79 14.21
C THR A 97 -1.44 -8.62 12.70
N LEU A 98 -2.17 -7.60 12.21
CA LEU A 98 -2.40 -7.32 10.79
C LEU A 98 -1.55 -6.15 10.25
N ALA A 99 -0.62 -5.63 11.06
CA ALA A 99 0.25 -4.50 10.72
C ALA A 99 1.60 -4.92 10.11
N ALA A 100 1.90 -6.22 10.07
CA ALA A 100 3.23 -6.72 9.71
C ALA A 100 3.69 -6.28 8.30
N GLY A 101 2.80 -6.28 7.33
CA GLY A 101 3.06 -5.83 5.98
C GLY A 101 3.35 -4.33 5.90
N THR A 102 2.56 -3.53 6.59
CA THR A 102 2.76 -2.07 6.70
C THR A 102 4.10 -1.76 7.37
N ILE A 103 4.44 -2.46 8.45
CA ILE A 103 5.73 -2.33 9.15
C ILE A 103 6.89 -2.71 8.22
N ALA A 104 6.77 -3.79 7.47
CA ALA A 104 7.83 -4.26 6.56
C ALA A 104 8.14 -3.23 5.47
N VAL A 105 7.11 -2.64 4.85
CA VAL A 105 7.28 -1.60 3.83
C VAL A 105 7.80 -0.30 4.46
N ALA A 106 7.26 0.14 5.60
CA ALA A 106 7.75 1.33 6.30
C ALA A 106 9.24 1.20 6.69
N LYS A 107 9.65 0.02 7.15
CA LYS A 107 11.05 -0.27 7.46
C LYS A 107 11.94 -0.23 6.21
N ALA A 108 11.50 -0.82 5.12
CA ALA A 108 12.25 -0.76 3.86
C ALA A 108 12.42 0.68 3.37
N LEU A 109 11.39 1.53 3.52
CA LEU A 109 11.47 2.96 3.21
C LEU A 109 12.39 3.73 4.16
N ALA A 110 12.43 3.36 5.43
CA ALA A 110 13.31 3.98 6.42
C ALA A 110 14.80 3.61 6.24
N ASP A 111 15.05 2.45 5.62
CA ASP A 111 16.40 1.90 5.43
C ASP A 111 16.98 2.20 4.02
N THR A 112 16.26 2.92 3.15
CA THR A 112 16.72 3.28 1.80
C THR A 112 17.24 4.71 1.73
N ASP A 113 18.19 4.97 0.79
CA ASP A 113 18.64 6.32 0.42
C ASP A 113 17.72 7.01 -0.60
N ALA A 114 16.60 6.40 -0.96
CA ALA A 114 15.64 6.98 -1.90
C ALA A 114 14.91 8.18 -1.29
N THR A 115 14.43 9.07 -2.15
CA THR A 115 13.43 10.06 -1.74
C THR A 115 12.11 9.35 -1.44
N THR A 116 11.66 9.41 -0.19
CA THR A 116 10.44 8.71 0.28
C THR A 116 9.33 9.71 0.54
N ILE A 117 8.24 9.58 -0.20
CA ILE A 117 7.06 10.44 -0.12
C ILE A 117 5.88 9.59 0.34
N ILE A 118 5.29 9.95 1.47
CA ILE A 118 4.09 9.32 1.99
C ILE A 118 2.89 10.14 1.55
N GLY A 119 1.94 9.50 0.87
CA GLY A 119 0.71 10.12 0.38
C GLY A 119 -0.54 9.53 1.05
N GLY A 120 -1.44 10.39 1.47
CA GLY A 120 -2.72 10.01 2.06
C GLY A 120 -2.75 9.98 3.59
N GLY A 121 -3.93 10.25 4.14
CA GLY A 121 -4.16 10.34 5.58
C GLY A 121 -3.83 9.04 6.32
N ASP A 122 -4.27 7.90 5.80
CA ASP A 122 -4.05 6.59 6.43
C ASP A 122 -2.58 6.19 6.41
N SER A 123 -1.87 6.45 5.30
CA SER A 123 -0.42 6.20 5.23
C SER A 123 0.35 7.09 6.19
N ALA A 124 -0.03 8.38 6.29
CA ALA A 124 0.57 9.32 7.23
C ALA A 124 0.31 8.89 8.68
N ALA A 125 -0.92 8.46 8.99
CA ALA A 125 -1.27 7.91 10.31
C ALA A 125 -0.45 6.66 10.63
N ALA A 126 -0.36 5.72 9.68
CA ALA A 126 0.39 4.47 9.84
C ALA A 126 1.88 4.72 10.14
N VAL A 127 2.58 5.54 9.33
CA VAL A 127 4.01 5.78 9.54
C VAL A 127 4.29 6.51 10.85
N ASN A 128 3.41 7.43 11.27
CA ASN A 128 3.55 8.14 12.54
C ASN A 128 3.28 7.21 13.74
N GLN A 129 2.18 6.45 13.70
CA GLN A 129 1.82 5.50 14.76
C GLN A 129 2.89 4.42 14.95
N LEU A 130 3.48 3.94 13.85
CA LEU A 130 4.52 2.91 13.86
C LEU A 130 5.93 3.47 14.12
N GLY A 131 6.09 4.78 14.31
CA GLY A 131 7.37 5.42 14.68
C GLY A 131 8.36 5.58 13.52
N PHE A 132 7.91 5.59 12.27
CA PHE A 132 8.75 5.78 11.08
C PHE A 132 8.65 7.19 10.47
N GLY A 133 7.79 8.07 10.99
CA GLY A 133 7.52 9.38 10.37
C GLY A 133 8.77 10.23 10.15
N ASP A 134 9.65 10.33 11.14
CA ASP A 134 10.89 11.12 11.07
C ASP A 134 11.93 10.58 10.07
N LYS A 135 11.73 9.36 9.59
CA LYS A 135 12.62 8.73 8.61
C LYS A 135 12.15 8.92 7.16
N MET A 136 10.97 9.49 6.96
CA MET A 136 10.43 9.77 5.63
C MET A 136 10.89 11.14 5.14
N THR A 137 11.18 11.26 3.85
CA THR A 137 11.60 12.55 3.26
C THR A 137 10.47 13.56 3.29
N HIS A 138 9.23 13.11 3.00
CA HIS A 138 8.04 13.98 3.02
C HIS A 138 6.79 13.18 3.36
N ILE A 139 5.91 13.75 4.20
CA ILE A 139 4.61 13.18 4.52
C ILE A 139 3.54 14.16 4.08
N SER A 140 2.67 13.74 3.15
CA SER A 140 1.53 14.51 2.66
C SER A 140 0.23 13.84 3.08
N THR A 141 -0.66 14.60 3.69
CA THR A 141 -2.03 14.16 3.99
C THR A 141 -2.97 14.27 2.77
N GLY A 142 -2.54 14.94 1.71
CA GLY A 142 -3.29 15.14 0.48
C GLY A 142 -3.09 14.01 -0.54
N GLY A 143 -3.47 12.77 -0.21
CA GLY A 143 -3.25 11.59 -1.07
C GLY A 143 -3.85 11.70 -2.45
N GLY A 144 -5.12 12.14 -2.57
CA GLY A 144 -5.81 12.32 -3.85
C GLY A 144 -5.11 13.34 -4.75
N ALA A 145 -4.78 14.51 -4.21
CA ALA A 145 -4.07 15.55 -4.96
C ALA A 145 -2.67 15.09 -5.39
N SER A 146 -1.97 14.31 -4.54
CA SER A 146 -0.66 13.75 -4.92
C SER A 146 -0.77 12.78 -6.09
N LEU A 147 -1.80 11.93 -6.12
CA LEU A 147 -2.04 11.01 -7.24
C LEU A 147 -2.43 11.76 -8.51
N GLU A 148 -3.31 12.75 -8.43
CA GLU A 148 -3.70 13.60 -9.57
C GLU A 148 -2.50 14.35 -10.15
N PHE A 149 -1.59 14.84 -9.29
CA PHE A 149 -0.34 15.46 -9.73
C PHE A 149 0.54 14.48 -10.50
N LEU A 150 0.68 13.25 -10.02
CA LEU A 150 1.44 12.20 -10.70
C LEU A 150 0.81 11.75 -12.03
N GLU A 151 -0.50 11.89 -12.17
CA GLU A 151 -1.23 11.70 -13.43
C GLU A 151 -1.00 12.85 -14.43
N GLY A 152 -0.35 13.94 -14.02
CA GLY A 152 -0.15 15.14 -14.83
C GLY A 152 -1.38 16.07 -14.90
N LYS A 153 -2.33 15.90 -13.99
CA LYS A 153 -3.50 16.79 -13.90
C LYS A 153 -3.13 18.11 -13.24
N GLU A 154 -3.77 19.17 -13.69
CA GLU A 154 -3.68 20.48 -13.05
C GLU A 154 -4.40 20.45 -11.69
N LEU A 155 -3.70 20.89 -10.65
CA LEU A 155 -4.27 20.98 -9.30
C LEU A 155 -4.86 22.38 -9.10
N PRO A 156 -6.18 22.51 -8.83
CA PRO A 156 -6.83 23.82 -8.70
C PRO A 156 -6.20 24.76 -7.67
N GLY A 157 -5.76 24.19 -6.54
CA GLY A 157 -5.10 24.97 -5.49
C GLY A 157 -3.71 25.49 -5.90
N VAL A 158 -2.99 24.75 -6.74
CA VAL A 158 -1.70 25.19 -7.29
C VAL A 158 -1.90 26.19 -8.41
N ALA A 159 -2.84 25.93 -9.32
CA ALA A 159 -3.16 26.82 -10.43
C ALA A 159 -3.70 28.20 -9.98
N ALA A 160 -4.38 28.23 -8.83
CA ALA A 160 -4.88 29.48 -8.25
C ALA A 160 -3.79 30.28 -7.48
N ALA A 161 -2.61 29.70 -7.25
CA ALA A 161 -1.50 30.40 -6.61
C ALA A 161 -0.82 31.31 -7.64
N ASN A 162 -0.66 32.59 -7.28
CA ASN A 162 0.07 33.54 -8.13
C ASN A 162 1.57 33.29 -8.01
N ASP A 163 2.27 33.33 -9.12
CA ASP A 163 3.73 33.43 -9.14
C ASP A 163 4.15 34.75 -8.50
N LYS A 164 5.11 34.69 -7.59
CA LYS A 164 5.68 35.89 -6.96
C LYS A 164 6.85 36.39 -7.79
#